data_2b1453e64e912102222bee84f65462c5
#
_entry.id   2b1453e64e912102222bee84f65462c5
#
_cell.length_a   1.000
_cell.length_b   1.000
_cell.length_c   1.000
_cell.angle_alpha   90.00
_cell.angle_beta   90.00
_cell.angle_gamma   90.00
#
_symmetry.space_group_name_H-M   'P 1'
#
loop_
_entity.id
_entity.type
_entity.pdbx_description
1 polymer ?
#
loop_
_entity_poly.entity_id
_entity_poly.type
_entity_poly.pdbx_seq_one_letter_code
_entity_poly.pdbx_strand_id
1 'polypeptide(L)'
;MANENKLVKNASKAYGYNYASLGDIVKQGFEIPKMRLAVHEGSDYVEYFDGKEWQLGARVVVPEMKGSNEAQRYGSALTYARRYTAQMALQLVCDDDAKIENAEASPKPKFDLAKVDEQIKKATSADQVRKIYASVPEKLREFIEKGCEARVKELEK
;
A
#
# COMPACT_ATOMS: atom_id res chain seq x y z
N MET A 1 -22.49 15.18 18.04
CA MET A 1 -22.80 15.31 16.60
C MET A 1 -21.96 14.25 15.89
N ALA A 2 -22.59 13.30 15.19
CA ALA A 2 -21.89 12.25 14.46
C ALA A 2 -21.05 12.90 13.36
N ASN A 3 -19.84 12.39 13.16
CA ASN A 3 -18.90 12.89 12.15
C ASN A 3 -19.46 12.58 10.77
N GLU A 4 -20.24 13.49 10.19
CA GLU A 4 -20.94 13.33 8.90
C GLU A 4 -19.96 13.13 7.72
N ASN A 5 -18.67 13.41 7.92
CA ASN A 5 -17.62 13.34 6.90
C ASN A 5 -16.72 12.09 7.01
N LYS A 6 -17.17 11.04 7.70
CA LYS A 6 -16.38 9.82 7.85
C LYS A 6 -16.55 8.91 6.63
N LEU A 7 -15.45 8.68 5.92
CA LEU A 7 -15.40 7.79 4.77
C LEU A 7 -15.06 6.36 5.20
N VAL A 8 -15.94 5.43 4.90
CA VAL A 8 -15.72 3.99 5.20
C VAL A 8 -14.99 3.31 4.04
N LYS A 9 -13.89 2.64 4.32
CA LYS A 9 -13.08 1.87 3.36
C LYS A 9 -13.66 0.46 3.22
N ASN A 10 -14.53 0.23 2.25
CA ASN A 10 -15.29 -1.02 2.25
C ASN A 10 -14.83 -2.10 1.29
N ALA A 11 -14.31 -1.81 0.12
CA ALA A 11 -14.22 -2.85 -0.90
C ALA A 11 -12.93 -2.86 -1.73
N SER A 12 -12.24 -1.75 -1.85
CA SER A 12 -11.09 -1.65 -2.73
C SER A 12 -9.81 -2.02 -1.97
N LYS A 13 -9.09 -3.04 -2.47
CA LYS A 13 -7.80 -3.48 -1.91
C LYS A 13 -6.70 -3.24 -2.93
N ALA A 14 -5.62 -2.61 -2.50
CA ALA A 14 -4.38 -2.55 -3.25
C ALA A 14 -3.20 -2.75 -2.31
N TYR A 15 -2.23 -3.56 -2.71
CA TYR A 15 -1.01 -3.83 -1.94
C TYR A 15 -1.27 -4.30 -0.49
N GLY A 16 -2.38 -5.02 -0.25
CA GLY A 16 -2.73 -5.51 1.08
C GLY A 16 -3.46 -4.51 1.99
N TYR A 17 -3.72 -3.29 1.52
CA TYR A 17 -4.45 -2.27 2.28
C TYR A 17 -5.84 -2.02 1.70
N ASN A 18 -6.80 -1.75 2.59
CA ASN A 18 -8.10 -1.25 2.19
C ASN A 18 -8.00 0.25 1.92
N TYR A 19 -8.60 0.71 0.84
CA TYR A 19 -8.70 2.14 0.53
C TYR A 19 -10.10 2.49 0.02
N ALA A 20 -10.47 3.75 0.13
CA ALA A 20 -11.70 4.24 -0.46
C ALA A 20 -11.42 4.73 -1.88
N SER A 21 -12.06 4.12 -2.88
CA SER A 21 -12.03 4.58 -4.26
C SER A 21 -12.95 5.79 -4.46
N LEU A 22 -12.84 6.48 -5.61
CA LEU A 22 -13.84 7.50 -6.00
C LEU A 22 -15.25 6.92 -6.05
N GLY A 23 -15.38 5.66 -6.49
CA GLY A 23 -16.66 4.96 -6.50
C GLY A 23 -17.24 4.74 -5.09
N ASP A 24 -16.40 4.51 -4.09
CA ASP A 24 -16.85 4.35 -2.71
C ASP A 24 -17.32 5.68 -2.12
N ILE A 25 -16.70 6.79 -2.52
CA ILE A 25 -17.14 8.15 -2.14
C ILE A 25 -18.57 8.40 -2.67
N VAL A 26 -18.79 8.12 -3.95
CA VAL A 26 -20.13 8.29 -4.58
C VAL A 26 -21.17 7.36 -3.95
N LYS A 27 -20.83 6.08 -3.72
CA LYS A 27 -21.75 5.12 -3.10
C LYS A 27 -22.19 5.50 -1.70
N GLN A 28 -21.37 6.27 -0.99
CA GLN A 28 -21.69 6.80 0.34
C GLN A 28 -22.46 8.12 0.29
N GLY A 29 -22.89 8.55 -0.91
CA GLY A 29 -23.75 9.71 -1.09
C GLY A 29 -23.02 11.05 -1.22
N PHE A 30 -21.68 11.04 -1.32
CA PHE A 30 -20.93 12.27 -1.55
C PHE A 30 -20.89 12.64 -3.03
N GLU A 31 -21.13 13.89 -3.33
CA GLU A 31 -21.02 14.44 -4.69
C GLU A 31 -19.55 14.84 -4.96
N ILE A 32 -18.93 14.21 -5.96
CA ILE A 32 -17.56 14.55 -6.34
C ILE A 32 -17.53 15.93 -7.01
N PRO A 33 -16.67 16.85 -6.56
CA PRO A 33 -16.54 18.16 -7.18
C PRO A 33 -16.04 18.05 -8.62
N LYS A 34 -16.30 19.06 -9.44
CA LYS A 34 -15.68 19.16 -10.76
C LYS A 34 -14.17 19.23 -10.61
N MET A 35 -13.46 18.44 -11.42
CA MET A 35 -12.00 18.35 -11.38
C MET A 35 -11.41 18.51 -12.77
N ARG A 36 -10.21 19.09 -12.84
CA ARG A 36 -9.42 19.17 -14.06
C ARG A 36 -7.94 18.92 -13.78
N LEU A 37 -7.20 18.52 -14.81
CA LEU A 37 -5.75 18.49 -14.78
C LEU A 37 -5.23 19.90 -15.08
N ALA A 38 -4.24 20.35 -14.32
CA ALA A 38 -3.58 21.63 -14.50
C ALA A 38 -2.07 21.49 -14.26
N VAL A 39 -1.30 22.39 -14.84
CA VAL A 39 0.17 22.43 -14.68
C VAL A 39 0.53 23.64 -13.82
N HIS A 40 1.20 23.38 -12.69
CA HIS A 40 1.76 24.43 -11.83
C HIS A 40 3.25 24.17 -11.63
N GLU A 41 4.05 25.18 -11.91
CA GLU A 41 5.53 25.12 -11.76
C GLU A 41 6.16 23.87 -12.42
N GLY A 42 5.67 23.50 -13.62
CA GLY A 42 6.17 22.37 -14.39
C GLY A 42 5.76 20.98 -13.85
N SER A 43 4.79 20.93 -12.95
CA SER A 43 4.25 19.68 -12.41
C SER A 43 2.74 19.59 -12.62
N ASP A 44 2.25 18.36 -12.85
CA ASP A 44 0.83 18.08 -13.02
C ASP A 44 0.11 18.03 -11.67
N TYR A 45 -1.04 18.69 -11.58
CA TYR A 45 -1.94 18.70 -10.42
C TYR A 45 -3.37 18.44 -10.84
N VAL A 46 -4.15 17.90 -9.93
CA VAL A 46 -5.61 17.84 -10.06
C VAL A 46 -6.17 19.04 -9.30
N GLU A 47 -6.84 19.96 -10.00
CA GLU A 47 -7.60 21.04 -9.38
C GLU A 47 -9.05 20.63 -9.21
N TYR A 48 -9.74 21.24 -8.25
CA TYR A 48 -11.18 21.10 -8.03
C TYR A 48 -11.85 22.45 -7.97
N PHE A 49 -13.13 22.50 -8.35
CA PHE A 49 -13.95 23.69 -8.30
C PHE A 49 -14.75 23.71 -7.00
N ASP A 50 -14.54 24.71 -6.16
CA ASP A 50 -15.19 24.84 -4.85
C ASP A 50 -16.57 25.54 -4.89
N GLY A 51 -17.05 25.85 -6.09
CA GLY A 51 -18.27 26.61 -6.34
C GLY A 51 -18.04 28.07 -6.68
N LYS A 52 -16.82 28.60 -6.50
CA LYS A 52 -16.43 29.99 -6.78
C LYS A 52 -15.22 30.04 -7.71
N GLU A 53 -14.18 29.29 -7.38
CA GLU A 53 -12.92 29.27 -8.11
C GLU A 53 -12.29 27.88 -8.13
N TRP A 54 -11.23 27.73 -8.94
CA TRP A 54 -10.46 26.51 -9.01
C TRP A 54 -9.40 26.51 -7.91
N GLN A 55 -9.44 25.49 -7.08
CA GLN A 55 -8.52 25.25 -5.97
C GLN A 55 -7.49 24.20 -6.34
N LEU A 56 -6.26 24.37 -5.88
CA LEU A 56 -5.19 23.41 -6.07
C LEU A 56 -5.45 22.15 -5.21
N GLY A 57 -5.49 21.01 -5.85
CA GLY A 57 -5.62 19.71 -5.20
C GLY A 57 -4.30 18.92 -5.16
N ALA A 58 -4.38 17.62 -5.33
CA ALA A 58 -3.23 16.74 -5.21
C ALA A 58 -2.32 16.77 -6.46
N ARG A 59 -1.00 16.75 -6.25
CA ARG A 59 0.00 16.59 -7.31
C ARG A 59 -0.07 15.18 -7.90
N VAL A 60 0.09 15.06 -9.22
CA VAL A 60 0.24 13.78 -9.92
C VAL A 60 1.71 13.35 -9.80
N VAL A 61 1.99 12.39 -8.95
CA VAL A 61 3.34 11.84 -8.76
C VAL A 61 3.40 10.46 -9.40
N VAL A 62 4.14 10.33 -10.50
CA VAL A 62 4.32 9.06 -11.20
C VAL A 62 5.44 8.26 -10.55
N PRO A 63 5.13 7.11 -9.91
CA PRO A 63 6.17 6.31 -9.26
C PRO A 63 7.02 5.58 -10.30
N GLU A 64 8.29 5.37 -9.97
CA GLU A 64 9.14 4.45 -10.72
C GLU A 64 8.76 3.00 -10.38
N MET A 65 8.27 2.26 -11.38
CA MET A 65 7.90 0.86 -11.22
C MET A 65 8.48 0.03 -12.36
N LYS A 66 9.18 -1.05 -12.01
CA LYS A 66 9.69 -2.02 -13.00
C LYS A 66 8.51 -2.79 -13.63
N GLY A 67 8.55 -2.96 -14.95
CA GLY A 67 7.62 -3.83 -15.68
C GLY A 67 6.28 -3.21 -16.07
N SER A 68 5.98 -1.96 -15.71
CA SER A 68 4.79 -1.24 -16.19
C SER A 68 5.18 -0.18 -17.23
N ASN A 69 4.33 0.04 -18.24
CA ASN A 69 4.56 1.11 -19.19
C ASN A 69 4.25 2.49 -18.58
N GLU A 70 4.80 3.54 -19.16
CA GLU A 70 4.67 4.91 -18.66
C GLU A 70 3.22 5.38 -18.61
N ALA A 71 2.42 5.07 -19.64
CA ALA A 71 1.01 5.47 -19.71
C ALA A 71 0.19 4.84 -18.58
N GLN A 72 0.45 3.56 -18.23
CA GLN A 72 -0.21 2.89 -17.10
C GLN A 72 0.17 3.54 -15.77
N ARG A 73 1.45 3.87 -15.58
CA ARG A 73 1.93 4.55 -14.37
C ARG A 73 1.28 5.91 -14.21
N TYR A 74 1.25 6.70 -15.29
CA TYR A 74 0.61 8.01 -15.30
C TYR A 74 -0.88 7.92 -15.00
N GLY A 75 -1.62 7.00 -15.67
CA GLY A 75 -3.04 6.78 -15.41
C GLY A 75 -3.35 6.39 -13.97
N SER A 76 -2.51 5.54 -13.37
CA SER A 76 -2.62 5.18 -11.96
C SER A 76 -2.35 6.37 -11.03
N ALA A 77 -1.31 7.16 -11.31
CA ALA A 77 -0.96 8.35 -10.55
C ALA A 77 -2.06 9.41 -10.61
N LEU A 78 -2.64 9.63 -11.79
CA LEU A 78 -3.77 10.54 -11.99
C LEU A 78 -5.01 10.09 -11.21
N THR A 79 -5.34 8.80 -11.24
CA THR A 79 -6.45 8.23 -10.47
C THR A 79 -6.24 8.43 -8.98
N TYR A 80 -5.01 8.25 -8.51
CA TYR A 80 -4.61 8.47 -7.13
C TYR A 80 -4.78 9.95 -6.73
N ALA A 81 -4.23 10.87 -7.53
CA ALA A 81 -4.35 12.32 -7.31
C ALA A 81 -5.82 12.77 -7.27
N ARG A 82 -6.66 12.30 -8.21
CA ARG A 82 -8.10 12.61 -8.22
C ARG A 82 -8.80 12.16 -6.94
N ARG A 83 -8.48 10.99 -6.43
CA ARG A 83 -9.06 10.47 -5.20
C ARG A 83 -8.73 11.35 -4.00
N TYR A 84 -7.45 11.71 -3.83
CA TYR A 84 -7.03 12.58 -2.72
C TYR A 84 -7.58 13.99 -2.86
N THR A 85 -7.66 14.53 -4.08
CA THR A 85 -8.31 15.81 -4.33
C THR A 85 -9.79 15.79 -3.91
N ALA A 86 -10.53 14.72 -4.24
CA ALA A 86 -11.92 14.57 -3.79
C ALA A 86 -12.04 14.49 -2.27
N GLN A 87 -11.20 13.72 -1.62
CA GLN A 87 -11.19 13.62 -0.16
C GLN A 87 -10.90 14.97 0.52
N MET A 88 -9.92 15.71 0.01
CA MET A 88 -9.59 17.06 0.50
C MET A 88 -10.75 18.03 0.29
N ALA A 89 -11.30 18.09 -0.92
CA ALA A 89 -12.39 19.01 -1.26
C ALA A 89 -13.66 18.75 -0.44
N LEU A 90 -13.94 17.49 -0.11
CA LEU A 90 -15.08 17.07 0.68
C LEU A 90 -14.78 16.99 2.18
N GLN A 91 -13.55 17.32 2.59
CA GLN A 91 -13.08 17.22 3.99
C GLN A 91 -13.33 15.85 4.60
N LEU A 92 -13.15 14.79 3.80
CA LEU A 92 -13.39 13.41 4.24
C LEU A 92 -12.23 12.91 5.08
N VAL A 93 -12.54 12.38 6.25
CA VAL A 93 -11.58 11.73 7.15
C VAL A 93 -11.66 10.22 6.97
N CYS A 94 -10.55 9.59 6.60
CA CYS A 94 -10.44 8.13 6.55
C CYS A 94 -10.01 7.57 7.91
N ASP A 95 -10.49 6.36 8.26
CA ASP A 95 -10.12 5.70 9.53
C ASP A 95 -8.61 5.52 9.75
N ASP A 96 -7.80 5.58 8.68
CA ASP A 96 -6.34 5.49 8.79
C ASP A 96 -5.66 6.82 9.12
N ASP A 97 -6.31 7.95 8.86
CA ASP A 97 -5.76 9.27 9.18
C ASP A 97 -5.58 9.44 10.69
N ALA A 98 -6.44 8.77 11.48
CA ALA A 98 -6.32 8.69 12.93
C ALA A 98 -5.17 7.79 13.43
N LYS A 99 -4.57 6.95 12.55
CA LYS A 99 -3.46 6.05 12.88
C LYS A 99 -2.09 6.61 12.50
N ILE A 100 -2.06 7.71 11.72
CA ILE A 100 -0.80 8.32 11.24
C ILE A 100 -0.04 8.98 12.39
N GLU A 101 -0.70 9.41 13.46
CA GLU A 101 -0.03 9.95 14.65
C GLU A 101 0.89 8.94 15.37
N ASN A 102 0.78 7.63 15.04
CA ASN A 102 1.64 6.56 15.58
C ASN A 102 2.31 5.72 14.49
N ALA A 103 2.31 6.15 13.24
CA ALA A 103 2.98 5.44 12.17
C ALA A 103 4.48 5.79 12.15
N GLU A 104 5.24 5.22 13.06
CA GLU A 104 6.59 4.80 12.71
C GLU A 104 6.50 4.02 11.39
N ALA A 105 7.38 4.35 10.47
CA ALA A 105 7.57 3.85 9.10
C ALA A 105 6.78 2.57 8.76
N SER A 106 6.06 2.61 7.63
CA SER A 106 5.34 1.48 6.99
C SER A 106 5.83 0.12 7.48
N PRO A 107 4.99 -0.77 8.00
CA PRO A 107 5.46 -2.08 8.37
C PRO A 107 5.99 -2.74 7.09
N LYS A 108 7.31 -2.74 6.92
CA LYS A 108 7.96 -3.72 6.06
C LYS A 108 7.34 -5.05 6.44
N PRO A 109 6.94 -5.92 5.50
CA PRO A 109 6.44 -7.22 5.86
C PRO A 109 7.45 -7.81 6.84
N LYS A 110 7.06 -7.92 8.10
CA LYS A 110 7.92 -8.52 9.13
C LYS A 110 8.02 -9.97 8.74
N PHE A 111 9.13 -10.32 8.10
CA PHE A 111 9.45 -11.70 7.84
C PHE A 111 9.62 -12.36 9.21
N ASP A 112 8.70 -13.25 9.53
CA ASP A 112 8.61 -13.82 10.86
C ASP A 112 9.60 -15.00 10.97
N LEU A 113 10.81 -14.67 11.40
CA LEU A 113 11.89 -15.66 11.58
C LEU A 113 11.49 -16.78 12.56
N ALA A 114 10.63 -16.50 13.53
CA ALA A 114 10.15 -17.51 14.46
C ALA A 114 9.29 -18.58 13.76
N LYS A 115 8.45 -18.16 12.80
CA LYS A 115 7.67 -19.12 11.97
C LYS A 115 8.58 -19.92 11.05
N VAL A 116 9.64 -19.31 10.52
CA VAL A 116 10.62 -20.02 9.69
C VAL A 116 11.36 -21.06 10.52
N ASP A 117 11.79 -20.72 11.71
CA ASP A 117 12.45 -21.67 12.63
C ASP A 117 11.53 -22.87 12.97
N GLU A 118 10.24 -22.63 13.19
CA GLU A 118 9.27 -23.70 13.38
C GLU A 118 9.14 -24.59 12.12
N GLN A 119 9.13 -23.99 10.95
CA GLN A 119 9.05 -24.73 9.68
C GLN A 119 10.31 -25.60 9.47
N ILE A 120 11.50 -25.09 9.78
CA ILE A 120 12.75 -25.83 9.72
C ILE A 120 12.71 -27.04 10.67
N LYS A 121 12.25 -26.83 11.92
CA LYS A 121 12.12 -27.91 12.91
C LYS A 121 11.11 -29.00 12.48
N LYS A 122 10.04 -28.62 11.81
CA LYS A 122 8.98 -29.52 11.31
C LYS A 122 9.34 -30.19 9.98
N ALA A 123 10.38 -29.75 9.28
CA ALA A 123 10.78 -30.32 8.00
C ALA A 123 11.18 -31.80 8.17
N THR A 124 10.68 -32.64 7.25
CA THR A 124 10.89 -34.10 7.26
C THR A 124 11.92 -34.58 6.23
N SER A 125 12.44 -33.66 5.40
CA SER A 125 13.49 -33.96 4.43
C SER A 125 14.45 -32.77 4.24
N ALA A 126 15.69 -33.07 3.86
CA ALA A 126 16.71 -32.07 3.56
C ALA A 126 16.27 -31.10 2.44
N ASP A 127 15.51 -31.60 1.44
CA ASP A 127 15.00 -30.77 0.35
C ASP A 127 13.95 -29.76 0.81
N GLN A 128 13.13 -30.11 1.80
CA GLN A 128 12.20 -29.14 2.40
C GLN A 128 12.98 -28.04 3.12
N VAL A 129 14.01 -28.36 3.87
CA VAL A 129 14.86 -27.37 4.54
C VAL A 129 15.52 -26.42 3.52
N ARG A 130 16.04 -26.96 2.41
CA ARG A 130 16.64 -26.15 1.32
C ARG A 130 15.61 -25.22 0.67
N LYS A 131 14.37 -25.67 0.45
CA LYS A 131 13.28 -24.82 -0.08
C LYS A 131 12.90 -23.70 0.89
N ILE A 132 12.81 -23.99 2.20
CA ILE A 132 12.56 -22.99 3.23
C ILE A 132 13.69 -21.94 3.22
N TYR A 133 14.95 -22.36 3.21
CA TYR A 133 16.11 -21.47 3.15
C TYR A 133 16.07 -20.55 1.90
N ALA A 134 15.74 -21.11 0.73
CA ALA A 134 15.64 -20.35 -0.52
C ALA A 134 14.49 -19.32 -0.50
N SER A 135 13.41 -19.56 0.26
CA SER A 135 12.27 -18.65 0.38
C SER A 135 12.55 -17.43 1.27
N VAL A 136 13.62 -17.49 2.08
CA VAL A 136 14.02 -16.41 2.99
C VAL A 136 14.81 -15.35 2.22
N PRO A 137 14.49 -14.05 2.39
CA PRO A 137 15.25 -12.95 1.79
C PRO A 137 16.74 -13.04 2.14
N GLU A 138 17.60 -12.82 1.16
CA GLU A 138 19.06 -12.99 1.28
C GLU A 138 19.67 -12.34 2.52
N LYS A 139 19.20 -11.12 2.84
CA LYS A 139 19.64 -10.34 4.02
C LYS A 139 19.30 -10.99 5.37
N LEU A 140 18.39 -11.96 5.39
CA LEU A 140 17.94 -12.62 6.62
C LEU A 140 18.40 -14.08 6.70
N ARG A 141 19.07 -14.62 5.67
CA ARG A 141 19.51 -16.01 5.63
C ARG A 141 20.55 -16.34 6.69
N GLU A 142 21.43 -15.40 7.02
CA GLU A 142 22.43 -15.57 8.06
C GLU A 142 21.85 -15.95 9.43
N PHE A 143 20.62 -15.47 9.73
CA PHE A 143 19.96 -15.76 11.00
C PHE A 143 19.43 -17.19 11.11
N ILE A 144 19.17 -17.85 9.99
CA ILE A 144 18.59 -19.21 9.94
C ILE A 144 19.59 -20.28 9.46
N GLU A 145 20.75 -19.89 8.95
CA GLU A 145 21.74 -20.76 8.33
C GLU A 145 22.14 -21.92 9.25
N LYS A 146 22.53 -21.60 10.49
CA LYS A 146 22.92 -22.62 11.48
C LYS A 146 21.80 -23.61 11.81
N GLY A 147 20.55 -23.12 11.87
CA GLY A 147 19.37 -23.94 12.11
C GLY A 147 19.09 -24.90 10.94
N CYS A 148 19.22 -24.42 9.71
CA CYS A 148 19.07 -25.21 8.50
C CYS A 148 20.16 -26.31 8.40
N GLU A 149 21.41 -25.95 8.64
CA GLU A 149 22.53 -26.92 8.61
C GLU A 149 22.37 -28.02 9.67
N ALA A 150 22.00 -27.64 10.88
CA ALA A 150 21.76 -28.62 11.97
C ALA A 150 20.64 -29.58 11.59
N ARG A 151 19.53 -29.06 11.03
CA ARG A 151 18.39 -29.91 10.65
C ARG A 151 18.69 -30.82 9.47
N VAL A 152 19.44 -30.35 8.47
CA VAL A 152 19.88 -31.20 7.35
C VAL A 152 20.75 -32.36 7.86
N LYS A 153 21.72 -32.09 8.76
CA LYS A 153 22.57 -33.13 9.36
C LYS A 153 21.79 -34.18 10.17
N GLU A 154 20.67 -33.78 10.79
CA GLU A 154 19.78 -34.72 11.49
C GLU A 154 19.00 -35.62 10.53
N LEU A 155 18.59 -35.09 9.38
CA LEU A 155 17.76 -35.80 8.39
C LEU A 155 18.56 -36.68 7.42
N GLU A 156 19.86 -36.46 7.34
CA GLU A 156 20.80 -37.25 6.52
C GLU A 156 21.52 -38.36 7.30
N LYS A 157 21.20 -38.53 8.59
CA LYS A 157 21.65 -39.68 9.45
C LYS A 157 20.68 -40.84 9.36
#